data_62cab083a3130e2435d5924addc25153
#
_entry.id   62cab083a3130e2435d5924addc25153
#
_cell.length_a   1.000
_cell.length_b   1.000
_cell.length_c   1.000
_cell.angle_alpha   90.00
_cell.angle_beta   90.00
_cell.angle_gamma   90.00
#
_symmetry.space_group_name_H-M   'P 1'
#
loop_
_entity.id
_entity.type
_entity.pdbx_description
1 polymer ?
#
loop_
_entity_poly.entity_id
_entity_poly.type
_entity_poly.pdbx_seq_one_letter_code
_entity_poly.pdbx_strand_id
1 'polypeptide(L)'
;MAPKKKVPVALIYKNAAHRGPGKVVQNLEAGLNKIGIEHGINHLFRSDVRTYMGILQKTDDWKNFEGLMDRALVGPNCFVLPSDDPAFTQACKHLVVPSQWVHDLYRRFSWLGDHTIDVWPVGIDTEKWKAWKKEAPKGASLGLGFKCLLYYKNRSVQDLDMVKSLMDRYKIEYHIVEYGKYTEEELAKECEWANMGVLLTDTESQGIAYMEILSTNLPCFVFNKWYWNYDGRFDKVAASSVPYFDSRCGIVTNNVDMKLFEEFLDGIIHNKYSPGEYIRENHTLEKSAKVYYSLLEKYQSSAFNRNRL
;
A
#
# COMPACT_ATOMS: atom_id res chain seq x y z
N MET A 1 27.00 24.41 9.97
CA MET A 1 27.15 22.99 10.38
C MET A 1 27.23 22.15 9.11
N ALA A 2 28.24 21.29 8.97
CA ALA A 2 28.28 20.35 7.87
C ALA A 2 27.07 19.38 7.98
N PRO A 3 26.42 19.00 6.85
CA PRO A 3 25.30 18.07 6.90
C PRO A 3 25.77 16.76 7.52
N LYS A 4 25.04 16.25 8.51
CA LYS A 4 25.32 14.93 9.09
C LYS A 4 25.33 13.89 7.97
N LYS A 5 26.43 13.12 7.86
CA LYS A 5 26.53 12.02 6.90
C LYS A 5 25.39 11.02 7.17
N LYS A 6 24.57 10.75 6.16
CA LYS A 6 23.47 9.80 6.26
C LYS A 6 24.03 8.39 6.47
N VAL A 7 23.38 7.60 7.32
CA VAL A 7 23.77 6.22 7.60
C VAL A 7 23.23 5.33 6.49
N PRO A 8 24.03 4.46 5.86
CA PRO A 8 23.57 3.53 4.84
C PRO A 8 22.61 2.49 5.43
N VAL A 9 21.78 1.89 4.57
CA VAL A 9 20.73 0.93 4.93
C VAL A 9 20.99 -0.43 4.29
N ALA A 10 21.02 -1.48 5.07
CA ALA A 10 20.96 -2.86 4.59
C ALA A 10 19.51 -3.34 4.64
N LEU A 11 18.98 -3.74 3.49
CA LEU A 11 17.63 -4.29 3.34
C LEU A 11 17.71 -5.79 3.10
N ILE A 12 17.05 -6.55 3.95
CA ILE A 12 16.99 -8.02 3.86
C ILE A 12 15.63 -8.43 3.35
N TYR A 13 15.58 -9.16 2.24
CA TYR A 13 14.36 -9.79 1.76
C TYR A 13 14.66 -11.03 0.91
N LYS A 14 13.74 -11.99 0.90
CA LYS A 14 13.76 -13.12 -0.03
C LYS A 14 13.22 -12.62 -1.36
N ASN A 15 13.97 -12.83 -2.45
CA ASN A 15 13.48 -12.49 -3.80
C ASN A 15 12.22 -13.32 -4.09
N ALA A 16 11.07 -12.74 -3.84
CA ALA A 16 9.80 -13.38 -4.04
C ALA A 16 9.27 -13.01 -5.42
N ALA A 17 8.94 -14.02 -6.22
CA ALA A 17 8.22 -13.86 -7.47
C ALA A 17 6.82 -13.21 -7.30
N HIS A 18 6.42 -12.90 -6.07
CA HIS A 18 5.15 -12.27 -5.76
C HIS A 18 5.18 -10.77 -6.08
N ARG A 19 4.26 -10.36 -6.94
CA ARG A 19 4.14 -8.96 -7.42
C ARG A 19 4.07 -7.93 -6.29
N GLY A 20 3.23 -8.16 -5.26
CA GLY A 20 3.04 -7.23 -4.16
C GLY A 20 4.28 -7.01 -3.28
N PRO A 21 4.82 -8.04 -2.60
CA PRO A 21 6.00 -7.90 -1.76
C PRO A 21 7.25 -7.40 -2.49
N GLY A 22 7.49 -7.87 -3.71
CA GLY A 22 8.60 -7.38 -4.55
C GLY A 22 8.46 -5.90 -4.88
N LYS A 23 7.25 -5.44 -5.16
CA LYS A 23 6.96 -4.03 -5.44
C LYS A 23 7.22 -3.12 -4.23
N VAL A 24 6.90 -3.59 -3.02
CA VAL A 24 7.23 -2.86 -1.78
C VAL A 24 8.73 -2.58 -1.70
N VAL A 25 9.56 -3.58 -1.99
CA VAL A 25 11.02 -3.43 -1.97
C VAL A 25 11.49 -2.47 -3.05
N GLN A 26 11.05 -2.67 -4.30
CA GLN A 26 11.42 -1.81 -5.43
C GLN A 26 11.07 -0.33 -5.19
N ASN A 27 9.87 -0.07 -4.67
CA ASN A 27 9.43 1.29 -4.38
C ASN A 27 10.22 1.91 -3.22
N LEU A 28 10.58 1.12 -2.19
CA LEU A 28 11.46 1.62 -1.12
C LEU A 28 12.86 1.95 -1.65
N GLU A 29 13.47 1.07 -2.44
CA GLU A 29 14.78 1.32 -3.05
C GLU A 29 14.77 2.60 -3.90
N ALA A 30 13.77 2.72 -4.79
CA ALA A 30 13.60 3.91 -5.61
C ALA A 30 13.45 5.18 -4.76
N GLY A 31 12.69 5.10 -3.67
CA GLY A 31 12.52 6.20 -2.72
C GLY A 31 13.81 6.55 -1.98
N LEU A 32 14.57 5.55 -1.50
CA LEU A 32 15.87 5.76 -0.85
C LEU A 32 16.87 6.42 -1.80
N ASN A 33 16.91 5.99 -3.07
CA ASN A 33 17.72 6.64 -4.11
C ASN A 33 17.34 8.11 -4.28
N LYS A 34 16.04 8.42 -4.41
CA LYS A 34 15.54 9.79 -4.57
C LYS A 34 15.90 10.71 -3.39
N ILE A 35 15.99 10.18 -2.17
CA ILE A 35 16.40 10.97 -0.99
C ILE A 35 17.91 10.88 -0.69
N GLY A 36 18.68 10.22 -1.56
CA GLY A 36 20.15 10.12 -1.46
C GLY A 36 20.63 9.31 -0.25
N ILE A 37 19.99 8.17 0.02
CA ILE A 37 20.41 7.19 1.03
C ILE A 37 21.08 6.02 0.33
N GLU A 38 22.36 5.78 0.68
CA GLU A 38 23.07 4.57 0.26
C GLU A 38 22.40 3.34 0.86
N HIS A 39 22.15 2.32 0.06
CA HIS A 39 21.52 1.08 0.52
C HIS A 39 22.00 -0.13 -0.28
N GLY A 40 21.81 -1.32 0.29
CA GLY A 40 22.12 -2.60 -0.35
C GLY A 40 21.07 -3.65 -0.03
N ILE A 41 20.76 -4.51 -1.01
CA ILE A 41 19.82 -5.62 -0.86
C ILE A 41 20.58 -6.90 -0.54
N ASN A 42 20.17 -7.58 0.53
CA ASN A 42 20.78 -8.83 1.00
C ASN A 42 22.34 -8.73 1.13
N HIS A 43 22.81 -7.51 1.33
CA HIS A 43 24.21 -7.19 1.46
C HIS A 43 24.41 -6.44 2.78
N LEU A 44 25.11 -7.06 3.71
CA LEU A 44 25.56 -6.39 4.91
C LEU A 44 26.81 -5.59 4.56
N PHE A 45 26.78 -4.31 4.85
CA PHE A 45 27.97 -3.47 4.72
C PHE A 45 29.09 -4.01 5.61
N ARG A 46 30.34 -3.62 5.31
CA ARG A 46 31.50 -4.02 6.10
C ARG A 46 31.28 -3.71 7.58
N SER A 47 31.84 -4.54 8.46
CA SER A 47 31.66 -4.42 9.92
C SER A 47 32.11 -3.09 10.51
N ASP A 48 33.01 -2.37 9.80
CA ASP A 48 33.49 -1.04 10.17
C ASP A 48 32.56 0.10 9.77
N VAL A 49 31.51 -0.18 8.97
CA VAL A 49 30.54 0.80 8.52
C VAL A 49 29.28 0.72 9.38
N ARG A 50 28.96 1.84 10.04
CA ARG A 50 27.67 1.99 10.73
C ARG A 50 26.54 1.87 9.73
N THR A 51 25.67 0.89 9.91
CA THR A 51 24.57 0.58 8.98
C THR A 51 23.25 0.38 9.72
N TYR A 52 22.17 0.95 9.21
CA TYR A 52 20.82 0.61 9.65
C TYR A 52 20.34 -0.66 8.95
N MET A 53 19.49 -1.45 9.62
CA MET A 53 18.97 -2.70 9.10
C MET A 53 17.44 -2.69 9.00
N GLY A 54 16.92 -2.99 7.80
CA GLY A 54 15.52 -3.29 7.55
C GLY A 54 15.35 -4.73 7.07
N ILE A 55 14.45 -5.49 7.69
CA ILE A 55 14.09 -6.85 7.26
C ILE A 55 12.68 -6.76 6.66
N LEU A 56 12.62 -6.65 5.33
CA LEU A 56 11.35 -6.44 4.62
C LEU A 56 10.56 -7.74 4.44
N GLN A 57 11.28 -8.86 4.38
CA GLN A 57 10.71 -10.20 4.31
C GLN A 57 11.63 -11.17 5.03
N LYS A 58 11.05 -12.15 5.74
CA LYS A 58 11.80 -13.21 6.38
C LYS A 58 12.56 -14.05 5.36
N THR A 59 13.83 -14.34 5.67
CA THR A 59 14.68 -15.32 4.94
C THR A 59 14.79 -16.61 5.75
N ASP A 60 15.11 -17.74 5.09
CA ASP A 60 15.22 -19.05 5.77
C ASP A 60 16.40 -19.07 6.75
N ASP A 61 17.40 -18.26 6.51
CA ASP A 61 18.63 -18.11 7.32
C ASP A 61 18.57 -16.96 8.33
N TRP A 62 17.36 -16.47 8.68
CA TRP A 62 17.21 -15.31 9.58
C TRP A 62 17.93 -15.48 10.93
N LYS A 63 18.13 -16.71 11.40
CA LYS A 63 18.88 -17.01 12.63
C LYS A 63 20.33 -16.54 12.56
N ASN A 64 20.92 -16.43 11.36
CA ASN A 64 22.25 -15.88 11.17
C ASN A 64 22.31 -14.38 11.52
N PHE A 65 21.16 -13.72 11.61
CA PHE A 65 20.99 -12.31 11.98
C PHE A 65 20.40 -12.15 13.39
N GLU A 66 20.24 -13.23 14.17
CA GLU A 66 19.50 -13.21 15.45
C GLU A 66 20.03 -12.12 16.39
N GLY A 67 21.33 -11.94 16.49
CA GLY A 67 21.95 -10.88 17.30
C GLY A 67 21.70 -9.43 16.80
N LEU A 68 21.01 -9.27 15.66
CA LEU A 68 20.64 -7.96 15.08
C LEU A 68 19.12 -7.72 15.11
N MET A 69 18.34 -8.75 15.46
CA MET A 69 16.87 -8.71 15.37
C MET A 69 16.25 -7.73 16.37
N ASP A 70 16.89 -7.54 17.53
CA ASP A 70 16.44 -6.62 18.58
C ASP A 70 16.47 -5.14 18.15
N ARG A 71 17.25 -4.82 17.11
CA ARG A 71 17.41 -3.47 16.58
C ARG A 71 16.95 -3.32 15.12
N ALA A 72 16.67 -4.42 14.41
CA ALA A 72 16.18 -4.37 13.04
C ALA A 72 14.76 -3.81 12.97
N LEU A 73 14.43 -3.04 11.93
CA LEU A 73 13.07 -2.69 11.60
C LEU A 73 12.49 -3.80 10.71
N VAL A 74 11.45 -4.50 11.18
CA VAL A 74 10.97 -5.76 10.60
C VAL A 74 9.57 -5.61 10.01
N GLY A 75 9.39 -5.99 8.77
CA GLY A 75 8.15 -5.91 8.00
C GLY A 75 8.31 -5.01 6.75
N PRO A 76 7.23 -4.80 5.99
CA PRO A 76 5.84 -5.22 6.27
C PRO A 76 5.49 -6.63 5.76
N ASN A 77 6.35 -7.31 5.01
CA ASN A 77 6.03 -8.54 4.28
C ASN A 77 6.50 -9.82 5.00
N CYS A 78 6.68 -9.80 6.33
CA CYS A 78 7.26 -10.93 7.03
C CYS A 78 6.26 -12.02 7.37
N PHE A 79 5.02 -11.67 7.73
CA PHE A 79 3.96 -12.61 8.08
C PHE A 79 2.59 -11.94 7.94
N VAL A 80 1.55 -12.75 7.75
CA VAL A 80 0.15 -12.27 7.74
C VAL A 80 -0.30 -11.99 9.16
N LEU A 81 -0.07 -12.96 10.06
CA LEU A 81 -0.32 -12.83 11.50
C LEU A 81 1.00 -13.01 12.28
N PRO A 82 1.20 -12.27 13.37
CA PRO A 82 2.33 -12.48 14.27
C PRO A 82 2.47 -13.93 14.74
N SER A 83 1.35 -14.63 14.91
CA SER A 83 1.30 -16.04 15.31
C SER A 83 1.68 -17.04 14.22
N ASP A 84 1.84 -16.63 12.97
CA ASP A 84 2.25 -17.53 11.89
C ASP A 84 3.72 -17.97 12.04
N ASP A 85 4.53 -17.13 12.70
CA ASP A 85 5.92 -17.45 13.07
C ASP A 85 6.28 -16.84 14.42
N PRO A 86 5.87 -17.47 15.53
CA PRO A 86 6.10 -16.92 16.87
C PRO A 86 7.58 -16.72 17.20
N ALA A 87 8.46 -17.66 16.80
CA ALA A 87 9.87 -17.58 17.11
C ALA A 87 10.54 -16.37 16.44
N PHE A 88 10.26 -16.18 15.16
CA PHE A 88 10.75 -15.00 14.41
C PHE A 88 10.18 -13.70 14.98
N THR A 89 8.86 -13.67 15.25
CA THR A 89 8.21 -12.47 15.76
C THR A 89 8.71 -12.09 17.16
N GLN A 90 8.92 -13.05 18.05
CA GLN A 90 9.46 -12.81 19.39
C GLN A 90 10.90 -12.27 19.37
N ALA A 91 11.70 -12.67 18.38
CA ALA A 91 13.04 -12.13 18.19
C ALA A 91 13.03 -10.66 17.73
N CYS A 92 11.96 -10.19 17.09
CA CYS A 92 11.84 -8.82 16.61
C CYS A 92 11.41 -7.88 17.74
N LYS A 93 11.96 -6.66 17.80
CA LYS A 93 11.52 -5.63 18.75
C LYS A 93 10.74 -4.51 18.06
N HIS A 94 11.06 -4.22 16.82
CA HIS A 94 10.51 -3.09 16.07
C HIS A 94 9.85 -3.59 14.80
N LEU A 95 8.52 -3.58 14.80
CA LEU A 95 7.69 -4.04 13.68
C LEU A 95 7.18 -2.86 12.87
N VAL A 96 7.10 -3.03 11.57
CA VAL A 96 6.41 -2.10 10.67
C VAL A 96 5.33 -2.85 9.91
N VAL A 97 4.15 -2.24 9.84
CA VAL A 97 2.96 -2.79 9.19
C VAL A 97 2.44 -1.84 8.13
N PRO A 98 1.73 -2.34 7.10
CA PRO A 98 1.41 -1.53 5.93
C PRO A 98 0.23 -0.56 6.12
N SER A 99 -0.59 -0.71 7.17
CA SER A 99 -1.75 0.15 7.40
C SER A 99 -2.24 0.12 8.84
N GLN A 100 -3.10 1.09 9.19
CA GLN A 100 -3.64 1.24 10.54
C GLN A 100 -4.46 0.02 10.98
N TRP A 101 -5.31 -0.54 10.10
CA TRP A 101 -6.10 -1.69 10.49
C TRP A 101 -5.24 -2.94 10.77
N VAL A 102 -4.11 -3.11 10.06
CA VAL A 102 -3.13 -4.18 10.36
C VAL A 102 -2.41 -3.91 11.67
N HIS A 103 -2.07 -2.65 11.97
CA HIS A 103 -1.55 -2.25 13.28
C HIS A 103 -2.51 -2.65 14.41
N ASP A 104 -3.79 -2.31 14.26
CA ASP A 104 -4.82 -2.59 15.28
C ASP A 104 -5.05 -4.11 15.42
N LEU A 105 -4.95 -4.88 14.33
CA LEU A 105 -4.95 -6.33 14.39
C LEU A 105 -3.77 -6.87 15.20
N TYR A 106 -2.55 -6.38 14.96
CA TYR A 106 -1.36 -6.86 15.67
C TYR A 106 -1.41 -6.54 17.16
N ARG A 107 -2.00 -5.39 17.54
CA ARG A 107 -2.21 -5.01 18.95
C ARG A 107 -3.19 -5.92 19.71
N ARG A 108 -3.94 -6.79 19.03
CA ARG A 108 -4.75 -7.82 19.68
C ARG A 108 -3.95 -8.97 20.26
N PHE A 109 -2.70 -9.13 19.84
CA PHE A 109 -1.79 -10.15 20.38
C PHE A 109 -1.09 -9.60 21.62
N SER A 110 -1.57 -9.98 22.83
CA SER A 110 -1.07 -9.47 24.11
C SER A 110 0.42 -9.69 24.30
N TRP A 111 0.97 -10.76 23.76
CA TRP A 111 2.39 -11.09 23.82
C TRP A 111 3.30 -10.15 22.99
N LEU A 112 2.72 -9.27 22.18
CA LEU A 112 3.42 -8.17 21.51
C LEU A 112 3.47 -6.88 22.33
N GLY A 113 3.09 -6.91 23.63
CA GLY A 113 3.00 -5.71 24.48
C GLY A 113 4.27 -4.85 24.49
N ASP A 114 5.44 -5.48 24.52
CA ASP A 114 6.74 -4.81 24.54
C ASP A 114 7.31 -4.47 23.16
N HIS A 115 6.61 -4.84 22.08
CA HIS A 115 7.03 -4.53 20.72
C HIS A 115 6.56 -3.14 20.30
N THR A 116 7.42 -2.42 19.59
CA THR A 116 6.95 -1.25 18.86
C THR A 116 6.33 -1.71 17.54
N ILE A 117 5.20 -1.13 17.16
CA ILE A 117 4.53 -1.40 15.90
C ILE A 117 4.23 -0.05 15.27
N ASP A 118 4.85 0.25 14.15
CA ASP A 118 4.63 1.50 13.41
C ASP A 118 3.94 1.22 12.07
N VAL A 119 3.13 2.15 11.62
CA VAL A 119 2.52 2.10 10.29
C VAL A 119 3.45 2.75 9.27
N TRP A 120 3.72 2.03 8.19
CA TRP A 120 4.51 2.55 7.08
C TRP A 120 3.82 2.23 5.74
N PRO A 121 3.19 3.23 5.11
CA PRO A 121 2.68 3.09 3.76
C PRO A 121 3.83 3.12 2.75
N VAL A 122 3.89 2.14 1.86
CA VAL A 122 4.84 2.16 0.75
C VAL A 122 4.51 3.29 -0.23
N GLY A 123 5.53 3.91 -0.80
CA GLY A 123 5.35 5.01 -1.76
C GLY A 123 4.91 4.54 -3.15
N ILE A 124 4.34 5.45 -3.90
CA ILE A 124 3.95 5.27 -5.30
C ILE A 124 4.86 6.10 -6.20
N ASP A 125 5.29 5.51 -7.31
CA ASP A 125 6.04 6.23 -8.35
C ASP A 125 5.10 7.13 -9.15
N THR A 126 4.98 8.37 -8.73
CA THR A 126 4.11 9.36 -9.36
C THR A 126 4.63 9.89 -10.70
N GLU A 127 5.86 9.56 -11.10
CA GLU A 127 6.41 9.85 -12.43
C GLU A 127 5.99 8.77 -13.43
N LYS A 128 6.00 7.51 -13.00
CA LYS A 128 5.47 6.38 -13.77
C LYS A 128 3.94 6.43 -13.84
N TRP A 129 3.28 6.58 -12.70
CA TRP A 129 1.83 6.68 -12.56
C TRP A 129 1.40 8.14 -12.53
N LYS A 130 1.74 8.85 -13.62
CA LYS A 130 1.49 10.29 -13.72
C LYS A 130 0.00 10.59 -13.83
N ALA A 131 -0.39 11.71 -13.24
CA ALA A 131 -1.75 12.18 -13.33
C ALA A 131 -2.11 12.60 -14.77
N TRP A 132 -3.24 12.11 -15.25
CA TRP A 132 -3.87 12.55 -16.49
C TRP A 132 -4.90 13.63 -16.18
N LYS A 133 -5.10 14.55 -17.11
CA LYS A 133 -6.25 15.45 -17.02
C LYS A 133 -7.51 14.62 -17.30
N LYS A 134 -8.29 14.34 -16.27
CA LYS A 134 -9.57 13.66 -16.39
C LYS A 134 -10.66 14.69 -16.57
N GLU A 135 -11.30 14.66 -17.72
CA GLU A 135 -12.45 15.52 -18.02
C GLU A 135 -13.72 14.67 -18.00
N ALA A 136 -14.78 15.26 -17.46
CA ALA A 136 -16.09 14.67 -17.62
C ALA A 136 -16.45 14.58 -19.11
N PRO A 137 -17.15 13.55 -19.55
CA PRO A 137 -17.58 13.44 -20.94
C PRO A 137 -18.40 14.67 -21.34
N LYS A 138 -18.15 15.22 -22.53
CA LYS A 138 -18.95 16.36 -23.04
C LYS A 138 -20.42 15.95 -23.16
N GLY A 139 -21.30 16.69 -22.52
CA GLY A 139 -22.73 16.37 -22.47
C GLY A 139 -23.08 15.18 -21.58
N ALA A 140 -22.17 14.81 -20.65
CA ALA A 140 -22.43 13.75 -19.68
C ALA A 140 -23.67 14.05 -18.87
N SER A 141 -24.57 13.07 -18.82
CA SER A 141 -25.66 13.03 -17.87
C SER A 141 -25.67 11.63 -17.27
N LEU A 142 -25.84 11.49 -15.96
CA LEU A 142 -25.99 10.25 -15.20
C LEU A 142 -25.54 8.96 -15.93
N GLY A 143 -24.23 8.84 -16.16
CA GLY A 143 -23.61 7.65 -16.74
C GLY A 143 -23.30 7.70 -18.24
N LEU A 144 -24.06 8.43 -19.04
CA LEU A 144 -23.86 8.48 -20.49
C LEU A 144 -22.49 9.09 -20.84
N GLY A 145 -21.70 8.37 -21.64
CA GLY A 145 -20.36 8.77 -22.08
C GLY A 145 -19.26 8.51 -21.05
N PHE A 146 -19.58 7.98 -19.86
CA PHE A 146 -18.57 7.55 -18.92
C PHE A 146 -17.87 6.27 -19.37
N LYS A 147 -16.58 6.18 -19.05
CA LYS A 147 -15.70 5.03 -19.28
C LYS A 147 -15.10 4.59 -17.97
N CYS A 148 -15.38 3.37 -17.56
CA CYS A 148 -15.04 2.83 -16.25
C CYS A 148 -13.93 1.78 -16.32
N LEU A 149 -12.84 1.99 -15.57
CA LEU A 149 -11.93 0.93 -15.19
C LEU A 149 -12.53 0.19 -13.98
N LEU A 150 -12.97 -1.06 -14.16
CA LEU A 150 -13.45 -1.91 -13.10
C LEU A 150 -12.29 -2.80 -12.60
N TYR A 151 -11.66 -2.42 -11.49
CA TYR A 151 -10.59 -3.20 -10.87
C TYR A 151 -11.19 -4.28 -9.98
N TYR A 152 -10.98 -5.55 -10.34
CA TYR A 152 -11.56 -6.72 -9.68
C TYR A 152 -10.50 -7.58 -9.01
N LYS A 153 -10.64 -7.81 -7.68
CA LYS A 153 -9.69 -8.60 -6.92
C LYS A 153 -10.36 -9.34 -5.75
N ASN A 154 -10.30 -10.68 -5.77
CA ASN A 154 -10.68 -11.54 -4.65
C ASN A 154 -12.11 -11.28 -4.10
N ARG A 155 -13.06 -10.96 -4.95
CA ARG A 155 -14.48 -10.82 -4.60
C ARG A 155 -15.28 -11.93 -5.28
N SER A 156 -16.51 -12.14 -4.83
CA SER A 156 -17.40 -13.13 -5.44
C SER A 156 -17.82 -12.76 -6.86
N VAL A 157 -18.17 -13.77 -7.65
CA VAL A 157 -18.74 -13.54 -8.99
C VAL A 157 -20.06 -12.78 -8.89
N GLN A 158 -20.84 -13.04 -7.83
CA GLN A 158 -22.10 -12.32 -7.57
C GLN A 158 -21.88 -10.82 -7.35
N ASP A 159 -20.81 -10.44 -6.61
CA ASP A 159 -20.44 -9.04 -6.45
C ASP A 159 -20.07 -8.41 -7.80
N LEU A 160 -19.33 -9.17 -8.65
CA LEU A 160 -18.95 -8.68 -9.97
C LEU A 160 -20.17 -8.48 -10.87
N ASP A 161 -21.11 -9.43 -10.90
CA ASP A 161 -22.32 -9.35 -11.72
C ASP A 161 -23.26 -8.23 -11.25
N MET A 162 -23.30 -7.96 -9.95
CA MET A 162 -23.98 -6.82 -9.37
C MET A 162 -23.40 -5.50 -9.91
N VAL A 163 -22.06 -5.36 -9.92
CA VAL A 163 -21.40 -4.15 -10.43
C VAL A 163 -21.60 -4.00 -11.94
N LYS A 164 -21.52 -5.10 -12.71
CA LYS A 164 -21.84 -5.06 -14.15
C LYS A 164 -23.26 -4.57 -14.41
N SER A 165 -24.24 -5.10 -13.67
CA SER A 165 -25.63 -4.67 -13.78
C SER A 165 -25.81 -3.17 -13.45
N LEU A 166 -25.02 -2.63 -12.52
CA LEU A 166 -24.98 -1.21 -12.23
C LEU A 166 -24.42 -0.42 -13.41
N MET A 167 -23.30 -0.86 -14.03
CA MET A 167 -22.74 -0.21 -15.21
C MET A 167 -23.73 -0.21 -16.38
N ASP A 168 -24.36 -1.36 -16.66
CA ASP A 168 -25.34 -1.52 -17.74
C ASP A 168 -26.56 -0.61 -17.54
N ARG A 169 -27.07 -0.51 -16.29
CA ARG A 169 -28.18 0.38 -15.94
C ARG A 169 -27.90 1.83 -16.28
N TYR A 170 -26.69 2.32 -16.03
CA TYR A 170 -26.27 3.69 -16.31
C TYR A 170 -25.63 3.84 -17.69
N LYS A 171 -25.60 2.79 -18.52
CA LYS A 171 -25.00 2.77 -19.86
C LYS A 171 -23.53 3.23 -19.86
N ILE A 172 -22.80 2.84 -18.82
CA ILE A 172 -21.38 3.13 -18.68
C ILE A 172 -20.60 2.04 -19.42
N GLU A 173 -19.71 2.46 -20.33
CA GLU A 173 -18.74 1.56 -20.96
C GLU A 173 -17.68 1.16 -19.92
N TYR A 174 -17.35 -0.15 -19.80
CA TYR A 174 -16.38 -0.59 -18.81
C TYR A 174 -15.45 -1.68 -19.31
N HIS A 175 -14.20 -1.62 -18.83
CA HIS A 175 -13.21 -2.69 -18.97
C HIS A 175 -12.89 -3.28 -17.60
N ILE A 176 -12.78 -4.63 -17.53
CA ILE A 176 -12.45 -5.33 -16.29
C ILE A 176 -10.95 -5.60 -16.26
N VAL A 177 -10.28 -5.08 -15.23
CA VAL A 177 -8.89 -5.37 -14.91
C VAL A 177 -8.87 -6.32 -13.72
N GLU A 178 -8.62 -7.60 -13.99
CA GLU A 178 -8.61 -8.65 -12.96
C GLU A 178 -7.21 -8.80 -12.38
N TYR A 179 -7.11 -8.78 -11.04
CA TYR A 179 -5.85 -8.92 -10.33
C TYR A 179 -5.09 -10.19 -10.76
N GLY A 180 -3.81 -10.01 -11.07
CA GLY A 180 -2.94 -11.11 -11.51
C GLY A 180 -3.00 -11.43 -13.00
N LYS A 181 -3.95 -10.84 -13.77
CA LYS A 181 -4.14 -11.08 -15.20
C LYS A 181 -3.83 -9.85 -16.07
N TYR A 182 -3.01 -8.94 -15.59
CA TYR A 182 -2.59 -7.73 -16.33
C TYR A 182 -1.13 -7.39 -16.06
N THR A 183 -0.51 -6.65 -16.95
CA THR A 183 0.77 -5.98 -16.77
C THR A 183 0.56 -4.54 -16.27
N GLU A 184 1.61 -3.92 -15.74
CA GLU A 184 1.53 -2.50 -15.31
C GLU A 184 1.24 -1.58 -16.50
N GLU A 185 1.76 -1.90 -17.68
CA GLU A 185 1.51 -1.16 -18.92
C GLU A 185 0.05 -1.25 -19.37
N GLU A 186 -0.57 -2.41 -19.23
CA GLU A 186 -2.00 -2.60 -19.50
C GLU A 186 -2.85 -1.81 -18.50
N LEU A 187 -2.54 -1.89 -17.21
CA LEU A 187 -3.25 -1.10 -16.20
C LEU A 187 -3.12 0.40 -16.48
N ALA A 188 -1.92 0.88 -16.87
CA ALA A 188 -1.72 2.29 -17.19
C ALA A 188 -2.56 2.75 -18.38
N LYS A 189 -2.67 1.93 -19.44
CA LYS A 189 -3.54 2.20 -20.59
C LYS A 189 -5.02 2.27 -20.20
N GLU A 190 -5.48 1.35 -19.36
CA GLU A 190 -6.85 1.36 -18.86
C GLU A 190 -7.12 2.60 -17.98
N CYS A 191 -6.14 3.00 -17.16
CA CYS A 191 -6.24 4.24 -16.41
C CYS A 191 -6.28 5.48 -17.33
N GLU A 192 -5.54 5.49 -18.45
CA GLU A 192 -5.57 6.58 -19.43
C GLU A 192 -6.92 6.66 -20.15
N TRP A 193 -7.45 5.52 -20.57
CA TRP A 193 -8.72 5.40 -21.28
C TRP A 193 -9.93 5.80 -20.42
N ALA A 194 -9.96 5.41 -19.15
CA ALA A 194 -11.08 5.62 -18.25
C ALA A 194 -11.16 7.06 -17.72
N ASN A 195 -12.36 7.54 -17.41
CA ASN A 195 -12.59 8.78 -16.68
C ASN A 195 -13.18 8.55 -15.27
N MET A 196 -13.46 7.30 -14.92
CA MET A 196 -13.81 6.85 -13.58
C MET A 196 -13.27 5.45 -13.32
N GLY A 197 -13.06 5.11 -12.05
CA GLY A 197 -12.75 3.76 -11.59
C GLY A 197 -13.85 3.21 -10.70
N VAL A 198 -14.03 1.89 -10.73
CA VAL A 198 -14.74 1.13 -9.70
C VAL A 198 -13.78 0.13 -9.09
N LEU A 199 -13.60 0.20 -7.77
CA LEU A 199 -12.76 -0.73 -7.03
C LEU A 199 -13.63 -1.79 -6.35
N LEU A 200 -13.56 -3.01 -6.85
CA LEU A 200 -14.23 -4.19 -6.31
C LEU A 200 -13.17 -5.16 -5.79
N THR A 201 -12.61 -4.83 -4.63
CA THR A 201 -11.53 -5.61 -4.00
C THR A 201 -11.98 -6.18 -2.65
N ASP A 202 -11.34 -7.26 -2.22
CA ASP A 202 -11.41 -7.68 -0.82
C ASP A 202 -10.60 -6.70 0.05
N THR A 203 -10.38 -7.00 1.31
CA THR A 203 -9.56 -6.16 2.19
C THR A 203 -8.12 -6.06 1.68
N GLU A 204 -7.55 -4.88 1.75
CA GLU A 204 -6.18 -4.59 1.34
C GLU A 204 -5.33 -4.18 2.54
N SER A 205 -4.22 -4.86 2.75
CA SER A 205 -3.28 -4.44 3.78
C SER A 205 -2.53 -3.16 3.41
N GLN A 206 -2.13 -3.02 2.14
CA GLN A 206 -1.50 -1.83 1.56
C GLN A 206 -2.31 -1.28 0.38
N GLY A 207 -2.57 -2.12 -0.63
CA GLY A 207 -3.33 -1.76 -1.82
C GLY A 207 -2.56 -0.94 -2.85
N ILE A 208 -1.35 -1.36 -3.20
CA ILE A 208 -0.48 -0.62 -4.14
C ILE A 208 -1.19 -0.33 -5.45
N ALA A 209 -1.86 -1.33 -6.04
CA ALA A 209 -2.50 -1.17 -7.36
C ALA A 209 -3.59 -0.08 -7.38
N TYR A 210 -4.47 -0.02 -6.37
CA TYR A 210 -5.46 1.06 -6.36
C TYR A 210 -4.82 2.44 -6.10
N MET A 211 -3.75 2.52 -5.31
CA MET A 211 -3.02 3.76 -5.12
C MET A 211 -2.33 4.22 -6.43
N GLU A 212 -1.86 3.28 -7.26
CA GLU A 212 -1.37 3.55 -8.61
C GLU A 212 -2.48 4.10 -9.51
N ILE A 213 -3.67 3.50 -9.47
CA ILE A 213 -4.87 4.00 -10.16
C ILE A 213 -5.20 5.43 -9.70
N LEU A 214 -5.25 5.70 -8.39
CA LEU A 214 -5.49 7.03 -7.84
C LEU A 214 -4.41 8.04 -8.25
N SER A 215 -3.14 7.61 -8.34
CA SER A 215 -2.02 8.46 -8.78
C SER A 215 -2.23 9.01 -10.18
N THR A 216 -2.93 8.27 -11.05
CA THR A 216 -3.28 8.72 -12.42
C THR A 216 -4.38 9.78 -12.45
N ASN A 217 -4.86 10.22 -11.30
CA ASN A 217 -5.97 11.14 -11.11
C ASN A 217 -7.33 10.58 -11.51
N LEU A 218 -7.51 9.25 -11.46
CA LEU A 218 -8.77 8.58 -11.75
C LEU A 218 -9.61 8.51 -10.46
N PRO A 219 -10.76 9.23 -10.37
CA PRO A 219 -11.66 9.14 -9.22
C PRO A 219 -12.31 7.77 -9.16
N CYS A 220 -12.47 7.23 -7.96
CA CYS A 220 -12.92 5.86 -7.77
C CYS A 220 -14.16 5.76 -6.89
N PHE A 221 -15.11 4.93 -7.33
CA PHE A 221 -16.20 4.42 -6.50
C PHE A 221 -15.81 3.08 -5.92
N VAL A 222 -15.85 2.92 -4.60
CA VAL A 222 -15.29 1.77 -3.89
C VAL A 222 -16.38 0.95 -3.24
N PHE A 223 -16.49 -0.32 -3.62
CA PHE A 223 -17.29 -1.31 -2.88
C PHE A 223 -16.44 -1.92 -1.78
N ASN A 224 -16.45 -1.29 -0.62
CA ASN A 224 -15.55 -1.61 0.50
C ASN A 224 -15.92 -2.94 1.17
N LYS A 225 -14.90 -3.70 1.53
CA LYS A 225 -14.97 -4.79 2.50
C LYS A 225 -14.50 -4.25 3.85
N TRP A 226 -15.42 -4.02 4.76
CA TRP A 226 -15.14 -3.35 6.04
C TRP A 226 -14.65 -4.27 7.15
N TYR A 227 -14.56 -5.60 6.88
CA TYR A 227 -14.04 -6.57 7.83
C TYR A 227 -13.17 -7.61 7.13
N TRP A 228 -12.18 -8.09 7.85
CA TRP A 228 -11.30 -9.18 7.48
C TRP A 228 -11.60 -10.41 8.34
N ASN A 229 -11.62 -11.59 7.75
CA ASN A 229 -11.75 -12.88 8.42
C ASN A 229 -10.75 -13.84 7.79
N TYR A 230 -9.75 -14.23 8.54
CA TYR A 230 -8.70 -15.13 8.09
C TYR A 230 -8.86 -16.49 8.74
N ASP A 231 -9.21 -17.51 7.94
CA ASP A 231 -9.41 -18.90 8.36
C ASP A 231 -10.37 -19.10 9.54
N GLY A 232 -11.28 -18.18 9.79
CA GLY A 232 -12.17 -18.24 10.96
C GLY A 232 -11.48 -18.10 12.31
N ARG A 233 -10.17 -17.81 12.35
CA ARG A 233 -9.37 -17.68 13.59
C ARG A 233 -9.71 -16.45 14.41
N PHE A 234 -10.37 -15.49 13.83
CA PHE A 234 -10.81 -14.28 14.50
C PHE A 234 -12.25 -13.97 14.13
N ASP A 235 -13.00 -13.46 15.10
CA ASP A 235 -14.20 -12.70 14.79
C ASP A 235 -13.82 -11.52 13.88
N LYS A 236 -14.81 -10.98 13.16
CA LYS A 236 -14.62 -9.90 12.21
C LYS A 236 -13.65 -8.82 12.71
N VAL A 237 -12.51 -8.71 12.05
CA VAL A 237 -11.55 -7.63 12.32
C VAL A 237 -11.92 -6.47 11.44
N ALA A 238 -12.06 -5.28 11.99
CA ALA A 238 -12.28 -4.07 11.22
C ALA A 238 -11.12 -3.89 10.21
N ALA A 239 -11.44 -3.72 8.95
CA ALA A 239 -10.49 -3.65 7.84
C ALA A 239 -11.02 -2.73 6.75
N SER A 240 -10.29 -2.57 5.66
CA SER A 240 -10.71 -1.76 4.53
C SER A 240 -10.17 -2.33 3.21
N SER A 241 -10.94 -2.17 2.14
CA SER A 241 -10.44 -2.38 0.77
C SER A 241 -9.50 -1.26 0.32
N VAL A 242 -9.58 -0.09 0.95
CA VAL A 242 -8.82 1.10 0.59
C VAL A 242 -8.31 1.84 1.84
N PRO A 243 -7.28 1.31 2.53
CA PRO A 243 -6.76 1.90 3.77
C PRO A 243 -6.21 3.33 3.59
N TYR A 244 -5.90 3.73 2.37
CA TYR A 244 -5.36 5.05 2.01
C TYR A 244 -6.28 5.72 0.99
N PHE A 245 -7.31 6.41 1.49
CA PHE A 245 -8.35 7.02 0.68
C PHE A 245 -9.03 8.15 1.45
N ASP A 246 -9.28 9.28 0.82
CA ASP A 246 -10.09 10.36 1.38
C ASP A 246 -11.13 10.87 0.36
N SER A 247 -11.90 11.89 0.72
CA SER A 247 -12.98 12.44 -0.12
C SER A 247 -12.51 13.01 -1.46
N ARG A 248 -11.22 13.29 -1.62
CA ARG A 248 -10.63 13.71 -2.91
C ARG A 248 -10.52 12.55 -3.89
N CYS A 249 -10.48 11.32 -3.37
CA CYS A 249 -10.31 10.12 -4.19
C CYS A 249 -11.61 9.61 -4.80
N GLY A 250 -12.76 9.98 -4.25
CA GLY A 250 -14.07 9.50 -4.68
C GLY A 250 -14.98 9.16 -3.51
N ILE A 251 -15.79 8.09 -3.67
CA ILE A 251 -16.76 7.64 -2.67
C ILE A 251 -16.51 6.18 -2.27
N VAL A 252 -16.65 5.89 -0.98
CA VAL A 252 -16.56 4.54 -0.41
C VAL A 252 -17.92 4.12 0.12
N THR A 253 -18.40 2.94 -0.26
CA THR A 253 -19.65 2.36 0.24
C THR A 253 -19.47 0.89 0.62
N ASN A 254 -20.24 0.40 1.58
CA ASN A 254 -20.25 -1.01 1.95
C ASN A 254 -21.33 -1.81 1.22
N ASN A 255 -22.28 -1.14 0.57
CA ASN A 255 -23.42 -1.74 -0.12
C ASN A 255 -23.64 -1.02 -1.46
N VAL A 256 -24.47 -1.62 -2.31
CA VAL A 256 -24.96 -0.91 -3.50
C VAL A 256 -25.90 0.21 -3.04
N ASP A 257 -25.46 1.42 -3.26
CA ASP A 257 -26.24 2.62 -3.01
C ASP A 257 -26.26 3.46 -4.29
N MET A 258 -27.42 3.46 -4.95
CA MET A 258 -27.58 4.15 -6.22
C MET A 258 -27.49 5.67 -6.08
N LYS A 259 -27.95 6.21 -4.95
CA LYS A 259 -27.86 7.64 -4.68
C LYS A 259 -26.40 8.07 -4.52
N LEU A 260 -25.61 7.32 -3.76
CA LEU A 260 -24.15 7.57 -3.63
C LEU A 260 -23.43 7.41 -4.98
N PHE A 261 -23.87 6.47 -5.82
CA PHE A 261 -23.28 6.31 -7.15
C PHE A 261 -23.61 7.50 -8.06
N GLU A 262 -24.84 8.00 -8.03
CA GLU A 262 -25.24 9.21 -8.74
C GLU A 262 -24.50 10.46 -8.23
N GLU A 263 -24.32 10.60 -6.91
CA GLU A 263 -23.51 11.66 -6.31
C GLU A 263 -22.03 11.58 -6.75
N PHE A 264 -21.50 10.36 -6.94
CA PHE A 264 -20.16 10.17 -7.46
C PHE A 264 -20.03 10.63 -8.92
N LEU A 265 -20.97 10.24 -9.79
CA LEU A 265 -20.99 10.68 -11.19
C LEU A 265 -21.12 12.19 -11.30
N ASP A 266 -22.02 12.78 -10.51
CA ASP A 266 -22.18 14.24 -10.43
C ASP A 266 -20.91 14.94 -9.97
N GLY A 267 -20.23 14.35 -8.98
CA GLY A 267 -18.93 14.85 -8.50
C GLY A 267 -17.85 14.86 -9.59
N ILE A 268 -17.83 13.88 -10.50
CA ILE A 268 -16.93 13.89 -11.65
C ILE A 268 -17.30 15.00 -12.63
N ILE A 269 -18.59 15.16 -12.95
CA ILE A 269 -19.08 16.21 -13.84
C ILE A 269 -18.64 17.60 -13.35
N HIS A 270 -18.66 17.82 -12.03
CA HIS A 270 -18.30 19.07 -11.40
C HIS A 270 -16.82 19.16 -10.96
N ASN A 271 -15.95 18.23 -11.40
CA ASN A 271 -14.52 18.18 -11.07
C ASN A 271 -14.25 18.23 -9.56
N LYS A 272 -15.05 17.55 -8.77
CA LYS A 272 -14.94 17.52 -7.30
C LYS A 272 -13.72 16.73 -6.79
N TYR A 273 -13.20 15.80 -7.59
CA TYR A 273 -12.18 14.84 -7.15
C TYR A 273 -10.79 15.19 -7.70
N SER A 274 -9.77 14.93 -6.88
CA SER A 274 -8.34 15.13 -7.20
C SER A 274 -7.46 14.05 -6.56
N PRO A 275 -7.70 12.75 -6.88
CA PRO A 275 -6.98 11.65 -6.22
C PRO A 275 -5.47 11.69 -6.47
N GLY A 276 -5.03 12.19 -7.63
CA GLY A 276 -3.61 12.37 -7.92
C GLY A 276 -2.94 13.37 -6.98
N GLU A 277 -3.63 14.42 -6.53
CA GLU A 277 -3.11 15.35 -5.52
C GLU A 277 -2.97 14.65 -4.17
N TYR A 278 -3.99 13.87 -3.76
CA TYR A 278 -3.93 13.08 -2.53
C TYR A 278 -2.68 12.18 -2.50
N ILE A 279 -2.39 11.44 -3.58
CA ILE A 279 -1.21 10.57 -3.65
C ILE A 279 0.09 11.39 -3.62
N ARG A 280 0.18 12.48 -4.38
CA ARG A 280 1.38 13.35 -4.37
C ARG A 280 1.65 14.00 -3.02
N GLU A 281 0.59 14.35 -2.31
CA GLU A 281 0.72 14.95 -0.98
C GLU A 281 1.12 13.96 0.10
N ASN A 282 0.74 12.68 -0.02
CA ASN A 282 0.86 11.74 1.10
C ASN A 282 1.75 10.53 0.81
N HIS A 283 1.84 10.05 -0.43
CA HIS A 283 2.32 8.72 -0.76
C HIS A 283 3.35 8.67 -1.89
N THR A 284 4.17 9.70 -2.10
CA THR A 284 5.28 9.60 -3.07
C THR A 284 6.38 8.68 -2.56
N LEU A 285 7.23 8.19 -3.47
CA LEU A 285 8.40 7.38 -3.13
C LEU A 285 9.28 8.09 -2.08
N GLU A 286 9.53 9.40 -2.26
CA GLU A 286 10.38 10.19 -1.38
C GLU A 286 9.78 10.34 0.03
N LYS A 287 8.47 10.58 0.12
CA LYS A 287 7.78 10.72 1.42
C LYS A 287 7.80 9.41 2.18
N SER A 288 7.46 8.33 1.51
CA SER A 288 7.50 6.99 2.10
C SER A 288 8.91 6.60 2.57
N ALA A 289 9.92 6.81 1.74
CA ALA A 289 11.31 6.54 2.10
C ALA A 289 11.81 7.38 3.28
N LYS A 290 11.40 8.66 3.37
CA LYS A 290 11.71 9.52 4.52
C LYS A 290 11.10 8.98 5.82
N VAL A 291 9.83 8.52 5.77
CA VAL A 291 9.18 7.90 6.93
C VAL A 291 9.94 6.64 7.34
N TYR A 292 10.21 5.73 6.39
CA TYR A 292 10.94 4.50 6.67
C TYR A 292 12.33 4.78 7.28
N TYR A 293 13.07 5.70 6.69
CA TYR A 293 14.39 6.07 7.18
C TYR A 293 14.33 6.70 8.58
N SER A 294 13.32 7.52 8.87
CA SER A 294 13.14 8.09 10.21
C SER A 294 12.84 7.03 11.28
N LEU A 295 12.12 5.96 10.92
CA LEU A 295 11.89 4.82 11.81
C LEU A 295 13.20 4.06 12.08
N LEU A 296 14.04 3.85 11.08
CA LEU A 296 15.37 3.30 11.26
C LEU A 296 16.24 4.17 12.20
N GLU A 297 16.22 5.48 12.01
CA GLU A 297 16.92 6.41 12.91
C GLU A 297 16.38 6.33 14.34
N LYS A 298 15.06 6.33 14.50
CA LYS A 298 14.38 6.26 15.82
C LYS A 298 14.84 5.05 16.63
N TYR A 299 14.88 3.88 16.01
CA TYR A 299 15.13 2.65 16.74
C TYR A 299 16.60 2.21 16.78
N GLN A 300 17.40 2.61 15.82
CA GLN A 300 18.76 2.10 15.69
C GLN A 300 19.85 3.10 16.08
N SER A 301 19.57 4.39 16.15
CA SER A 301 20.59 5.38 16.55
C SER A 301 21.09 5.20 17.98
N SER A 302 20.23 4.79 18.91
CA SER A 302 20.61 4.54 20.32
C SER A 302 21.50 3.32 20.50
N ALA A 303 21.34 2.30 19.66
CA ALA A 303 22.14 1.08 19.71
C ALA A 303 23.64 1.35 19.42
N PHE A 304 23.93 2.31 18.53
CA PHE A 304 25.30 2.68 18.18
C PHE A 304 26.01 3.51 19.24
N ASN A 305 25.29 4.12 20.16
CA ASN A 305 25.88 4.91 21.25
C ASN A 305 26.29 4.03 22.45
N ARG A 306 25.66 2.86 22.63
CA ARG A 306 25.98 1.91 23.73
C ARG A 306 27.29 1.15 23.53
N ASN A 307 27.72 0.96 22.29
CA ASN A 307 28.97 0.25 21.97
C ASN A 307 30.21 1.17 22.01
N ARG A 308 30.10 2.40 22.54
CA ARG A 308 31.23 3.34 22.72
C ARG A 308 31.58 3.62 24.19
N LEU A 309 30.92 2.94 25.12
CA LEU A 309 31.25 2.95 26.55
C LEU A 309 31.86 1.58 26.93
#